data_1853f2e48e588878f7d4f98d87501e5a
#
_entry.id   1853f2e48e588878f7d4f98d87501e5a
#
_cell.length_a   1.000
_cell.length_b   1.000
_cell.length_c   1.000
_cell.angle_alpha   90.00
_cell.angle_beta   90.00
_cell.angle_gamma   90.00
#
_symmetry.space_group_name_H-M   'P 1'
#
loop_
_entity.id
_entity.type
_entity.pdbx_description
1 polymer ?
#
loop_
_entity_poly.entity_id
_entity_poly.type
_entity_poly.pdbx_seq_one_letter_code
_entity_poly.pdbx_strand_id
1 'polypeptide(L)'
;AKPNKGKAGHNQYQSCVSERLKELDSFLGHRSPYKPEVNYDMHKAPPEPIMDKGILTKAHDYLPGWIKKYWEKEKDYPYEAGEGMIRRPDVVIVKDPTKPPTQDNIKHVVEIKFGNDEFGERQKNDYAEIAGGEHKVKLLDADECDCGNSKDSNATEVSTAGAWAAAIAGTLLYVLSRGKT
;
A
#
# COMPACT_ATOMS: atom_id res chain seq x y z
N ALA A 1 34.08 12.04 -5.94
CA ALA A 1 32.84 11.90 -5.15
C ALA A 1 32.25 10.54 -5.39
N LYS A 2 32.13 9.68 -4.37
CA LYS A 2 31.50 8.35 -4.49
C LYS A 2 29.97 8.53 -4.56
N PRO A 3 29.26 7.84 -5.47
CA PRO A 3 27.82 7.93 -5.50
C PRO A 3 27.23 7.31 -4.23
N ASN A 4 26.24 8.00 -3.68
CA ASN A 4 25.53 7.63 -2.45
C ASN A 4 24.68 6.38 -2.74
N LYS A 5 25.18 5.19 -2.41
CA LYS A 5 24.53 3.90 -2.67
C LYS A 5 23.26 3.64 -1.84
N GLY A 6 22.93 4.51 -0.86
CA GLY A 6 21.83 4.27 0.06
C GLY A 6 20.42 4.46 -0.51
N LYS A 7 20.21 5.40 -1.42
CA LYS A 7 18.85 5.73 -1.92
C LYS A 7 18.32 4.81 -3.03
N ALA A 8 19.21 4.18 -3.81
CA ALA A 8 18.77 3.32 -4.92
C ALA A 8 18.24 1.95 -4.45
N GLY A 9 18.75 1.41 -3.35
CA GLY A 9 18.33 0.13 -2.80
C GLY A 9 16.93 0.18 -2.16
N HIS A 10 16.63 1.22 -1.41
CA HIS A 10 15.36 1.39 -0.69
C HIS A 10 14.16 1.44 -1.63
N ASN A 11 14.23 2.21 -2.72
CA ASN A 11 13.16 2.29 -3.72
C ASN A 11 12.90 0.94 -4.44
N GLN A 12 13.92 0.09 -4.58
CA GLN A 12 13.78 -1.20 -5.25
C GLN A 12 13.01 -2.22 -4.40
N TYR A 13 13.21 -2.24 -3.07
CA TYR A 13 12.50 -3.16 -2.18
C TYR A 13 11.03 -2.77 -2.03
N GLN A 14 10.74 -1.50 -1.85
CA GLN A 14 9.36 -1.00 -1.78
C GLN A 14 8.59 -1.30 -3.06
N SER A 15 9.20 -1.06 -4.22
CA SER A 15 8.61 -1.40 -5.52
C SER A 15 8.36 -2.90 -5.65
N CYS A 16 9.29 -3.75 -5.20
CA CYS A 16 9.14 -5.20 -5.26
C CYS A 16 7.94 -5.70 -4.44
N VAL A 17 7.77 -5.21 -3.20
CA VAL A 17 6.62 -5.58 -2.35
C VAL A 17 5.32 -5.11 -2.99
N SER A 18 5.28 -3.86 -3.44
CA SER A 18 4.10 -3.26 -4.06
C SER A 18 3.69 -4.02 -5.34
N GLU A 19 4.65 -4.32 -6.22
CA GLU A 19 4.38 -5.07 -7.46
C GLU A 19 3.81 -6.46 -7.18
N ARG A 20 4.39 -7.20 -6.24
CA ARG A 20 3.90 -8.53 -5.88
C ARG A 20 2.50 -8.51 -5.27
N LEU A 21 2.20 -7.51 -4.45
CA LEU A 21 0.85 -7.34 -3.91
C LEU A 21 -0.16 -6.96 -5.00
N LYS A 22 0.24 -6.16 -6.00
CA LYS A 22 -0.58 -5.85 -7.17
C LYS A 22 -0.86 -7.08 -8.02
N GLU A 23 0.16 -7.91 -8.24
CA GLU A 23 0.00 -9.19 -8.94
C GLU A 23 -0.97 -10.12 -8.21
N LEU A 24 -0.82 -10.25 -6.89
CA LEU A 24 -1.75 -11.02 -6.06
C LEU A 24 -3.18 -10.49 -6.15
N ASP A 25 -3.36 -9.17 -6.01
CA ASP A 25 -4.69 -8.56 -6.07
C ASP A 25 -5.33 -8.77 -7.45
N SER A 26 -4.53 -8.64 -8.52
CA SER A 26 -4.98 -8.93 -9.89
C SER A 26 -5.36 -10.40 -10.07
N PHE A 27 -4.53 -11.33 -9.59
CA PHE A 27 -4.81 -12.77 -9.66
C PHE A 27 -6.10 -13.15 -8.96
N LEU A 28 -6.40 -12.50 -7.83
CA LEU A 28 -7.64 -12.70 -7.06
C LEU A 28 -8.84 -11.87 -7.59
N GLY A 29 -8.74 -11.33 -8.81
CA GLY A 29 -9.79 -10.50 -9.40
C GLY A 29 -10.09 -9.24 -8.58
N HIS A 30 -9.05 -8.63 -8.04
CA HIS A 30 -9.08 -7.46 -7.17
C HIS A 30 -9.83 -7.68 -5.85
N ARG A 31 -9.79 -8.91 -5.34
CA ARG A 31 -10.38 -9.32 -4.06
C ARG A 31 -9.33 -9.80 -3.06
N SER A 32 -8.09 -9.32 -3.17
CA SER A 32 -7.09 -9.51 -2.12
C SER A 32 -7.47 -8.70 -0.88
N PRO A 33 -7.26 -9.21 0.34
CA PRO A 33 -7.37 -8.40 1.55
C PRO A 33 -6.25 -7.35 1.67
N TYR A 34 -5.18 -7.48 0.89
CA TYR A 34 -4.04 -6.57 0.86
C TYR A 34 -4.17 -5.65 -0.36
N LYS A 35 -4.38 -4.36 -0.12
CA LYS A 35 -4.54 -3.34 -1.15
C LYS A 35 -3.31 -2.45 -1.19
N PRO A 36 -2.38 -2.66 -2.16
CA PRO A 36 -1.18 -1.83 -2.27
C PRO A 36 -1.50 -0.45 -2.85
N GLU A 37 -0.80 0.56 -2.35
CA GLU A 37 -0.73 1.91 -2.91
C GLU A 37 -2.10 2.55 -3.23
N VAL A 38 -3.09 2.33 -2.36
CA VAL A 38 -4.39 3.01 -2.49
C VAL A 38 -4.23 4.49 -2.20
N ASN A 39 -4.67 5.33 -3.12
CA ASN A 39 -4.71 6.76 -2.92
C ASN A 39 -5.99 7.16 -2.18
N TYR A 40 -5.87 8.07 -1.22
CA TYR A 40 -7.00 8.61 -0.45
C TYR A 40 -7.14 10.11 -0.67
N ASP A 41 -8.36 10.54 -0.90
CA ASP A 41 -8.74 11.95 -0.92
C ASP A 41 -8.92 12.44 0.53
N MET A 42 -7.99 13.28 0.98
CA MET A 42 -7.94 13.78 2.37
C MET A 42 -8.88 14.96 2.61
N HIS A 43 -9.57 15.47 1.59
CA HIS A 43 -10.59 16.53 1.74
C HIS A 43 -11.94 15.98 2.21
N LYS A 44 -12.11 14.68 2.14
CA LYS A 44 -13.31 14.01 2.65
C LYS A 44 -13.11 13.61 4.11
N ALA A 45 -14.16 13.66 4.89
CA ALA A 45 -14.18 13.24 6.28
C ALA A 45 -15.29 12.18 6.49
N PRO A 46 -14.92 10.89 6.63
CA PRO A 46 -13.56 10.32 6.59
C PRO A 46 -12.91 10.38 5.20
N PRO A 47 -11.55 10.26 5.10
CA PRO A 47 -10.84 10.18 3.84
C PRO A 47 -11.38 9.09 2.93
N GLU A 48 -11.53 9.39 1.63
CA GLU A 48 -12.18 8.51 0.67
C GLU A 48 -11.15 7.85 -0.27
N PRO A 49 -11.19 6.51 -0.45
CA PRO A 49 -10.28 5.83 -1.37
C PRO A 49 -10.62 6.14 -2.81
N ILE A 50 -9.58 6.42 -3.63
CA ILE A 50 -9.71 6.66 -5.07
C ILE A 50 -9.58 5.33 -5.80
N MET A 51 -10.73 4.77 -6.21
CA MET A 51 -10.82 3.45 -6.81
C MET A 51 -11.11 3.52 -8.30
N ASP A 52 -10.92 2.39 -9.00
CA ASP A 52 -11.34 2.23 -10.38
C ASP A 52 -12.88 2.30 -10.49
N LYS A 53 -13.37 2.96 -11.54
CA LYS A 53 -14.82 3.17 -11.73
C LYS A 53 -15.58 1.88 -12.06
N GLY A 54 -14.91 0.93 -12.70
CA GLY A 54 -15.49 -0.35 -13.09
C GLY A 54 -15.37 -1.43 -12.02
N ILE A 55 -14.33 -1.33 -11.17
CA ILE A 55 -14.01 -2.31 -10.15
C ILE A 55 -13.70 -1.59 -8.83
N LEU A 56 -14.71 -1.43 -7.99
CA LEU A 56 -14.61 -0.66 -6.73
C LEU A 56 -13.61 -1.22 -5.71
N THR A 57 -13.12 -2.42 -5.90
CA THR A 57 -12.09 -3.06 -5.06
C THR A 57 -10.69 -2.92 -5.65
N LYS A 58 -10.55 -2.34 -6.85
CA LYS A 58 -9.28 -2.07 -7.53
C LYS A 58 -8.86 -0.62 -7.29
N ALA A 59 -7.64 -0.40 -6.78
CA ALA A 59 -7.07 0.95 -6.69
C ALA A 59 -6.88 1.56 -8.09
N HIS A 60 -7.02 2.87 -8.20
CA HIS A 60 -6.81 3.55 -9.48
C HIS A 60 -5.33 3.50 -9.89
N ASP A 61 -5.03 2.95 -11.07
CA ASP A 61 -3.65 2.64 -11.51
C ASP A 61 -2.79 3.87 -11.80
N TYR A 62 -3.40 4.95 -12.32
CA TYR A 62 -2.64 6.11 -12.80
C TYR A 62 -3.20 7.44 -12.30
N LEU A 63 -2.99 7.70 -11.02
CA LEU A 63 -3.52 8.88 -10.35
C LEU A 63 -3.10 10.23 -10.98
N PRO A 64 -1.82 10.48 -11.38
CA PRO A 64 -1.45 11.77 -11.98
C PRO A 64 -2.26 12.11 -13.23
N GLY A 65 -2.50 11.14 -14.10
CA GLY A 65 -3.34 11.33 -15.28
C GLY A 65 -4.81 11.50 -14.94
N TRP A 66 -5.28 10.79 -13.92
CA TRP A 66 -6.64 10.92 -13.42
C TRP A 66 -6.89 12.32 -12.83
N ILE A 67 -5.98 12.85 -12.01
CA ILE A 67 -6.05 14.20 -11.45
C ILE A 67 -6.18 15.23 -12.59
N LYS A 68 -5.24 15.20 -13.54
CA LYS A 68 -5.20 16.15 -14.65
C LYS A 68 -6.46 16.14 -15.51
N LYS A 69 -7.05 14.97 -15.71
CA LYS A 69 -8.13 14.77 -16.66
C LYS A 69 -9.52 14.82 -16.03
N TYR A 70 -9.65 14.36 -14.79
CA TYR A 70 -10.95 14.08 -14.17
C TYR A 70 -11.19 14.80 -12.85
N TRP A 71 -10.14 15.27 -12.13
CA TRP A 71 -10.30 15.82 -10.80
C TRP A 71 -11.36 16.92 -10.73
N GLU A 72 -11.23 17.94 -11.58
CA GLU A 72 -12.17 19.05 -11.64
C GLU A 72 -13.60 18.66 -12.03
N LYS A 73 -13.77 17.52 -12.69
CA LYS A 73 -15.08 16.99 -13.09
C LYS A 73 -15.71 16.07 -12.06
N GLU A 74 -14.89 15.39 -11.27
CA GLU A 74 -15.34 14.36 -10.32
C GLU A 74 -15.42 14.92 -8.89
N LYS A 75 -14.67 15.98 -8.61
CA LYS A 75 -14.62 16.62 -7.32
C LYS A 75 -15.18 18.04 -7.41
N ASP A 76 -15.78 18.50 -6.34
CA ASP A 76 -16.37 19.82 -6.19
C ASP A 76 -15.38 20.90 -5.71
N TYR A 77 -14.07 20.59 -5.72
CA TYR A 77 -12.98 21.46 -5.29
C TYR A 77 -11.74 21.26 -6.17
N PRO A 78 -10.90 22.30 -6.36
CA PRO A 78 -9.69 22.22 -7.17
C PRO A 78 -8.63 21.33 -6.55
N TYR A 79 -7.78 20.72 -7.38
CA TYR A 79 -6.60 20.02 -6.91
C TYR A 79 -5.44 21.00 -6.70
N GLU A 80 -4.90 21.04 -5.49
CA GLU A 80 -3.75 21.85 -5.11
C GLU A 80 -2.54 20.94 -4.81
N ALA A 81 -1.58 20.95 -5.73
CA ALA A 81 -0.39 20.11 -5.61
C ALA A 81 0.47 20.54 -4.41
N GLY A 82 0.89 19.59 -3.60
CA GLY A 82 1.75 19.85 -2.43
C GLY A 82 0.99 20.09 -1.12
N GLU A 83 -0.32 20.38 -1.16
CA GLU A 83 -1.13 20.67 0.03
C GLU A 83 -1.55 19.42 0.81
N GLY A 84 -1.14 18.25 0.35
CA GLY A 84 -1.45 17.01 1.05
C GLY A 84 -2.87 16.51 0.83
N MET A 85 -3.50 16.94 -0.25
CA MET A 85 -4.86 16.52 -0.62
C MET A 85 -4.99 15.03 -0.85
N ILE A 86 -3.87 14.36 -1.15
CA ILE A 86 -3.81 12.92 -1.38
C ILE A 86 -2.76 12.30 -0.48
N ARG A 87 -3.11 11.15 0.11
CA ARG A 87 -2.18 10.25 0.80
C ARG A 87 -2.24 8.86 0.22
N ARG A 88 -1.10 8.20 0.20
CA ARG A 88 -0.95 6.87 -0.37
C ARG A 88 -0.13 5.98 0.58
N PRO A 89 -0.80 5.27 1.49
CA PRO A 89 -0.15 4.23 2.29
C PRO A 89 0.44 3.13 1.40
N ASP A 90 1.51 2.48 1.85
CA ASP A 90 2.11 1.38 1.10
C ASP A 90 1.15 0.20 0.97
N VAL A 91 0.46 -0.17 2.06
CA VAL A 91 -0.54 -1.25 2.04
C VAL A 91 -1.73 -0.91 2.94
N VAL A 92 -2.92 -1.14 2.44
CA VAL A 92 -4.15 -1.13 3.24
C VAL A 92 -4.69 -2.55 3.35
N ILE A 93 -4.89 -3.03 4.58
CA ILE A 93 -5.47 -4.35 4.85
C ILE A 93 -6.95 -4.16 5.17
N VAL A 94 -7.81 -4.83 4.39
CA VAL A 94 -9.26 -4.74 4.55
C VAL A 94 -9.84 -5.94 5.31
N LYS A 95 -11.01 -5.75 5.93
CA LYS A 95 -11.77 -6.81 6.61
C LYS A 95 -12.52 -7.68 5.60
N ASP A 96 -13.16 -7.02 4.64
CA ASP A 96 -13.94 -7.65 3.57
C ASP A 96 -13.34 -7.26 2.20
N PRO A 97 -12.66 -8.19 1.51
CA PRO A 97 -12.01 -7.89 0.24
C PRO A 97 -12.98 -7.71 -0.94
N THR A 98 -14.27 -7.94 -0.72
CA THR A 98 -15.32 -7.71 -1.74
C THR A 98 -15.84 -6.27 -1.73
N LYS A 99 -15.39 -5.47 -0.77
CA LYS A 99 -15.75 -4.06 -0.61
C LYS A 99 -14.55 -3.13 -0.79
N PRO A 100 -14.77 -1.87 -1.14
CA PRO A 100 -13.69 -0.90 -1.24
C PRO A 100 -13.02 -0.66 0.13
N PRO A 101 -11.76 -0.18 0.14
CA PRO A 101 -11.00 0.05 1.37
C PRO A 101 -11.41 1.37 2.07
N THR A 102 -12.70 1.53 2.34
CA THR A 102 -13.26 2.62 3.13
C THR A 102 -12.88 2.47 4.61
N GLN A 103 -12.89 3.56 5.37
CA GLN A 103 -12.44 3.59 6.77
C GLN A 103 -13.06 2.49 7.65
N ASP A 104 -14.35 2.22 7.48
CA ASP A 104 -15.10 1.16 8.20
C ASP A 104 -14.64 -0.26 7.81
N ASN A 105 -14.18 -0.44 6.56
CA ASN A 105 -13.67 -1.70 6.06
C ASN A 105 -12.16 -1.89 6.32
N ILE A 106 -11.43 -0.86 6.74
CA ILE A 106 -10.01 -0.97 7.04
C ILE A 106 -9.79 -1.76 8.33
N LYS A 107 -8.92 -2.77 8.25
CA LYS A 107 -8.37 -3.50 9.38
C LYS A 107 -7.06 -2.83 9.85
N HIS A 108 -6.12 -2.61 8.93
CA HIS A 108 -4.85 -1.94 9.18
C HIS A 108 -4.43 -1.09 7.99
N VAL A 109 -3.72 -0.01 8.29
CA VAL A 109 -2.90 0.76 7.35
C VAL A 109 -1.44 0.45 7.67
N VAL A 110 -0.67 0.05 6.69
CA VAL A 110 0.75 -0.36 6.85
C VAL A 110 1.63 0.57 6.05
N GLU A 111 2.65 1.10 6.70
CA GLU A 111 3.77 1.79 6.08
C GLU A 111 5.02 0.95 6.21
N ILE A 112 5.79 0.86 5.13
CA ILE A 112 7.03 0.07 5.06
C ILE A 112 8.21 1.04 5.10
N LYS A 113 9.06 0.91 6.11
CA LYS A 113 10.26 1.72 6.27
C LYS A 113 11.52 0.89 6.06
N PHE A 114 12.56 1.53 5.56
CA PHE A 114 13.84 0.92 5.25
C PHE A 114 14.96 1.63 6.00
N GLY A 115 15.68 0.89 6.83
CA GLY A 115 16.82 1.43 7.57
C GLY A 115 16.42 2.55 8.54
N ASN A 116 16.98 3.75 8.36
CA ASN A 116 16.78 4.88 9.27
C ASN A 116 15.66 5.85 8.84
N ASP A 117 14.73 5.42 7.99
CA ASP A 117 13.62 6.27 7.58
C ASP A 117 12.64 6.47 8.74
N GLU A 118 12.45 7.73 9.16
CA GLU A 118 11.50 8.05 10.23
C GLU A 118 10.06 8.15 9.69
N PHE A 119 9.13 7.69 10.52
CA PHE A 119 7.71 7.88 10.27
C PHE A 119 7.29 9.27 10.78
N GLY A 120 7.21 10.25 9.88
CA GLY A 120 6.89 11.63 10.23
C GLY A 120 5.52 11.75 10.90
N GLU A 121 5.40 12.61 11.93
CA GLU A 121 4.14 12.79 12.69
C GLU A 121 2.96 13.13 11.79
N ARG A 122 3.14 14.01 10.81
CA ARG A 122 2.06 14.36 9.86
C ARG A 122 1.57 13.13 9.10
N GLN A 123 2.50 12.31 8.60
CA GLN A 123 2.15 11.09 7.87
C GLN A 123 1.40 10.09 8.78
N LYS A 124 1.85 9.96 10.02
CA LYS A 124 1.19 9.11 11.02
C LYS A 124 -0.24 9.56 11.30
N ASN A 125 -0.44 10.87 11.47
CA ASN A 125 -1.76 11.45 11.72
C ASN A 125 -2.69 11.25 10.51
N ASP A 126 -2.19 11.52 9.29
CA ASP A 126 -2.95 11.32 8.06
C ASP A 126 -3.38 9.84 7.89
N TYR A 127 -2.48 8.90 8.23
CA TYR A 127 -2.80 7.47 8.15
C TYR A 127 -3.74 7.00 9.27
N ALA A 128 -3.65 7.61 10.44
CA ALA A 128 -4.61 7.37 11.51
C ALA A 128 -6.02 7.86 11.13
N GLU A 129 -6.09 8.99 10.44
CA GLU A 129 -7.35 9.51 9.90
C GLU A 129 -7.95 8.56 8.84
N ILE A 130 -7.13 8.09 7.89
CA ILE A 130 -7.56 7.09 6.91
C ILE A 130 -8.06 5.82 7.60
N ALA A 131 -7.32 5.31 8.57
CA ALA A 131 -7.61 4.05 9.26
C ALA A 131 -8.81 4.14 10.22
N GLY A 132 -9.14 5.35 10.71
CA GLY A 132 -10.10 5.56 11.78
C GLY A 132 -9.54 5.25 13.17
N GLY A 133 -8.22 5.49 13.36
CA GLY A 133 -7.53 5.40 14.64
C GLY A 133 -6.07 4.94 14.53
N GLU A 134 -5.22 5.49 15.42
CA GLU A 134 -3.78 5.19 15.44
C GLU A 134 -3.47 3.70 15.68
N HIS A 135 -4.28 3.00 16.47
CA HIS A 135 -4.08 1.58 16.77
C HIS A 135 -4.14 0.68 15.54
N LYS A 136 -4.73 1.16 14.44
CA LYS A 136 -4.79 0.44 13.16
C LYS A 136 -3.59 0.75 12.26
N VAL A 137 -2.80 1.78 12.55
CA VAL A 137 -1.59 2.10 11.79
C VAL A 137 -0.44 1.21 12.25
N LYS A 138 0.22 0.55 11.31
CA LYS A 138 1.34 -0.34 11.57
C LYS A 138 2.55 0.11 10.76
N LEU A 139 3.69 0.11 11.42
CA LEU A 139 5.00 0.30 10.80
C LEU A 139 5.63 -1.07 10.60
N LEU A 140 6.07 -1.37 9.38
CA LEU A 140 6.81 -2.56 9.04
C LEU A 140 8.25 -2.17 8.73
N ASP A 141 9.21 -2.75 9.46
CA ASP A 141 10.62 -2.61 9.13
C ASP A 141 10.98 -3.59 8.00
N ALA A 142 11.57 -3.07 6.95
CA ALA A 142 11.87 -3.86 5.76
C ALA A 142 13.04 -4.83 5.94
N ASP A 143 13.84 -4.69 6.98
CA ASP A 143 14.87 -5.67 7.33
C ASP A 143 14.25 -7.06 7.63
N GLU A 144 12.94 -7.10 7.88
CA GLU A 144 12.15 -8.32 8.04
C GLU A 144 11.54 -8.84 6.72
N CYS A 145 11.66 -8.08 5.60
CA CYS A 145 11.12 -8.46 4.31
C CYS A 145 12.20 -9.15 3.46
N ASP A 146 12.19 -10.47 3.39
CA ASP A 146 13.05 -11.24 2.46
C ASP A 146 12.54 -11.12 1.01
N CYS A 147 12.93 -10.04 0.33
CA CYS A 147 12.88 -9.98 -1.13
C CYS A 147 14.08 -10.76 -1.70
N GLY A 148 14.16 -12.05 -1.34
CA GLY A 148 15.30 -12.91 -1.53
C GLY A 148 16.03 -12.74 -2.85
N ASN A 149 17.35 -12.73 -2.78
CA ASN A 149 18.26 -12.96 -3.89
C ASN A 149 17.91 -14.29 -4.60
N SER A 150 16.96 -14.25 -5.52
CA SER A 150 16.67 -15.37 -6.42
C SER A 150 17.78 -15.52 -7.45
N LYS A 151 19.00 -15.82 -6.98
CA LYS A 151 20.10 -16.25 -7.84
C LYS A 151 20.32 -17.76 -7.86
N ASP A 152 19.57 -18.49 -7.03
CA ASP A 152 19.64 -19.94 -7.01
C ASP A 152 18.24 -20.53 -6.95
N SER A 153 17.63 -20.79 -8.08
CA SER A 153 16.63 -21.84 -8.17
C SER A 153 16.52 -22.40 -9.58
N ASN A 154 17.15 -23.54 -9.77
CA ASN A 154 16.60 -24.61 -10.55
C ASN A 154 15.26 -25.00 -9.92
N ALA A 155 14.23 -24.28 -10.14
CA ALA A 155 12.88 -24.58 -9.67
C ALA A 155 12.02 -24.89 -10.88
N THR A 156 11.69 -26.15 -10.97
CA THR A 156 10.58 -26.72 -11.73
C THR A 156 9.37 -25.78 -11.69
N GLU A 157 8.85 -25.43 -12.85
CA GLU A 157 7.64 -24.63 -13.04
C GLU A 157 6.42 -25.26 -12.32
N VAL A 158 6.23 -24.89 -11.08
CA VAL A 158 4.94 -25.01 -10.40
C VAL A 158 4.46 -23.59 -10.19
N SER A 159 3.25 -23.28 -10.64
CA SER A 159 2.60 -21.95 -10.65
C SER A 159 2.96 -21.10 -9.43
N THR A 160 3.95 -20.23 -9.63
CA THR A 160 4.67 -19.54 -8.55
C THR A 160 3.87 -18.42 -7.90
N ALA A 161 2.82 -17.91 -8.56
CA ALA A 161 2.00 -16.82 -8.03
C ALA A 161 1.36 -17.14 -6.67
N GLY A 162 0.89 -18.37 -6.46
CA GLY A 162 0.26 -18.78 -5.21
C GLY A 162 1.23 -18.94 -4.03
N ALA A 163 2.45 -19.45 -4.27
CA ALA A 163 3.43 -19.70 -3.23
C ALA A 163 4.06 -18.41 -2.68
N TRP A 164 4.34 -17.44 -3.56
CA TRP A 164 4.89 -16.14 -3.18
C TRP A 164 3.87 -15.27 -2.47
N ALA A 165 2.62 -15.31 -2.90
CA ALA A 165 1.51 -14.64 -2.23
C ALA A 165 1.33 -15.12 -0.80
N ALA A 166 1.46 -16.42 -0.56
CA ALA A 166 1.40 -17.02 0.77
C ALA A 166 2.59 -16.58 1.65
N ALA A 167 3.79 -16.41 1.08
CA ALA A 167 4.96 -15.97 1.82
C ALA A 167 4.84 -14.51 2.27
N ILE A 168 4.42 -13.59 1.40
CA ILE A 168 4.23 -12.17 1.76
C ILE A 168 3.06 -12.01 2.74
N ALA A 169 1.95 -12.70 2.50
CA ALA A 169 0.82 -12.71 3.42
C ALA A 169 1.21 -13.32 4.78
N GLY A 170 2.03 -14.36 4.78
CA GLY A 170 2.58 -14.97 5.99
C GLY A 170 3.47 -14.02 6.78
N THR A 171 4.36 -13.28 6.12
CA THR A 171 5.24 -12.28 6.76
C THR A 171 4.41 -11.13 7.34
N LEU A 172 3.47 -10.57 6.57
CA LEU A 172 2.57 -9.53 7.06
C LEU A 172 1.72 -10.00 8.24
N LEU A 173 1.17 -11.21 8.20
CA LEU A 173 0.41 -11.80 9.30
C LEU A 173 1.30 -12.06 10.53
N TYR A 174 2.53 -12.54 10.33
CA TYR A 174 3.48 -12.80 11.40
C TYR A 174 3.89 -11.52 12.12
N VAL A 175 4.24 -10.47 11.38
CA VAL A 175 4.60 -9.17 11.95
C VAL A 175 3.41 -8.52 12.66
N LEU A 176 2.21 -8.59 12.07
CA LEU A 176 1.00 -8.07 12.69
C LEU A 176 0.58 -8.84 13.95
N SER A 177 0.92 -10.13 14.06
CA SER A 177 0.65 -10.95 15.24
C SER A 177 1.64 -10.72 16.38
N ARG A 178 2.86 -10.29 16.09
CA ARG A 178 3.92 -10.00 17.08
C ARG A 178 3.98 -8.55 17.54
N GLY A 179 3.27 -7.65 16.89
CA GLY A 179 3.18 -6.24 17.31
C GLY A 179 2.69 -6.17 18.74
N LYS A 180 3.63 -6.09 19.68
CA LYS A 180 3.35 -5.83 21.09
C LYS A 180 2.68 -4.48 21.23
N THR A 181 1.62 -4.48 22.00
CA THR A 181 0.95 -3.31 22.60
C THR A 181 1.94 -2.31 23.14
#